data_bf4273b7690ab7494394129542bb33f3
#
_entry.id   bf4273b7690ab7494394129542bb33f3
#
_cell.length_a   1.000
_cell.length_b   1.000
_cell.length_c   1.000
_cell.angle_alpha   90.00
_cell.angle_beta   90.00
_cell.angle_gamma   90.00
#
_symmetry.space_group_name_H-M   'P 1'
#
loop_
_entity.id
_entity.type
_entity.pdbx_description
1 polymer ?
#
loop_
_entity_poly.entity_id
_entity_poly.type
_entity_poly.pdbx_seq_one_letter_code
_entity_poly.pdbx_strand_id
1 'polypeptide(L)'
;PEWFNTFCLGRTIDNEMEEFQHKRIDIPFQSSVEDIKLLYKLINGDFFQKEFVIRDGKARTPILSRFEGSLPNFNNHFSGDGAYLITGGTSGLGLLYAKWMVQSGARKIALVSRSGEKPETIAAMDEMKQVGANVRVYKADISDINAVKTLLGDIERDLGKWVGVVHGAGVLDDASLLEMTPKQFNNVMDAKVKGAWNLHKASIGKNLDTFTLFSSGASVLGTPGQGNYVAANMFLDQLAHLRFNNKMVAKSINWGNIGEVGLAAAQENRGNRLVELGIGAFLPKNLPNYFSALLVTE
;
A
#
# COMPACT_ATOMS: atom_id res chain seq x y z
N PRO A 1 8.78 0.12 -14.08
CA PRO A 1 9.39 -1.12 -14.44
C PRO A 1 8.40 -2.26 -14.37
N GLU A 2 7.99 -2.72 -15.56
CA GLU A 2 6.91 -3.71 -15.74
C GLU A 2 7.28 -5.10 -15.22
N TRP A 3 8.58 -5.43 -15.18
CA TRP A 3 9.08 -6.73 -14.74
C TRP A 3 8.96 -6.98 -13.21
N PHE A 4 8.81 -5.94 -12.39
CA PHE A 4 8.55 -6.12 -10.95
C PHE A 4 7.22 -6.80 -10.66
N ASN A 5 6.19 -6.49 -11.43
CA ASN A 5 4.89 -7.12 -11.27
C ASN A 5 4.95 -8.64 -11.53
N THR A 6 5.78 -9.07 -12.48
CA THR A 6 5.99 -10.48 -12.81
C THR A 6 6.67 -11.24 -11.67
N PHE A 7 7.66 -10.60 -11.00
CA PHE A 7 8.38 -11.21 -9.89
C PHE A 7 7.44 -11.56 -8.72
N CYS A 8 6.44 -10.70 -8.47
CA CYS A 8 5.50 -10.87 -7.35
C CYS A 8 4.37 -11.84 -7.66
N LEU A 9 3.96 -11.96 -8.93
CA LEU A 9 3.03 -13.00 -9.35
C LEU A 9 3.59 -14.39 -9.02
N GLY A 10 4.90 -14.58 -9.07
CA GLY A 10 5.55 -15.80 -8.63
C GLY A 10 5.23 -16.21 -7.19
N ARG A 11 4.95 -15.28 -6.28
CA ARG A 11 4.50 -15.61 -4.91
C ARG A 11 3.09 -16.19 -4.89
N THR A 12 2.22 -15.70 -5.77
CA THR A 12 0.88 -16.30 -5.94
C THR A 12 0.97 -17.66 -6.63
N ILE A 13 1.86 -17.83 -7.61
CA ILE A 13 2.13 -19.14 -8.26
C ILE A 13 2.59 -20.14 -7.21
N ASP A 14 3.49 -19.75 -6.30
CA ASP A 14 3.94 -20.63 -5.22
C ASP A 14 2.79 -21.18 -4.36
N ASN A 15 1.73 -20.41 -4.21
CA ASN A 15 0.59 -20.75 -3.36
C ASN A 15 -0.58 -21.42 -4.14
N GLU A 16 -0.66 -21.24 -5.47
CA GLU A 16 -1.73 -21.81 -6.28
C GLU A 16 -1.31 -23.07 -7.05
N MET A 17 -0.01 -23.22 -7.31
CA MET A 17 0.54 -24.25 -8.20
C MET A 17 1.78 -24.84 -7.52
N GLU A 18 1.57 -25.59 -6.44
CA GLU A 18 2.66 -26.16 -5.61
C GLU A 18 3.55 -27.13 -6.39
N GLU A 19 3.02 -27.74 -7.47
CA GLU A 19 3.76 -28.64 -8.37
C GLU A 19 4.83 -27.92 -9.20
N PHE A 20 4.73 -26.58 -9.36
CA PHE A 20 5.72 -25.81 -10.11
C PHE A 20 6.90 -25.45 -9.21
N GLN A 21 8.03 -26.10 -9.47
CA GLN A 21 9.30 -25.70 -8.86
C GLN A 21 9.93 -24.58 -9.68
N HIS A 22 9.74 -23.33 -9.26
CA HIS A 22 10.34 -22.18 -9.91
C HIS A 22 11.12 -21.32 -8.93
N LYS A 23 12.09 -20.59 -9.44
CA LYS A 23 12.90 -19.62 -8.69
C LYS A 23 12.85 -18.27 -9.37
N ARG A 24 12.84 -17.23 -8.59
CA ARG A 24 12.89 -15.84 -9.02
C ARG A 24 14.25 -15.27 -8.66
N ILE A 25 15.05 -14.94 -9.67
CA ILE A 25 16.41 -14.49 -9.45
C ILE A 25 16.62 -13.16 -10.18
N ASP A 26 16.85 -12.10 -9.43
CA ASP A 26 17.20 -10.79 -9.96
C ASP A 26 18.71 -10.66 -10.06
N ILE A 27 19.21 -10.39 -11.27
CA ILE A 27 20.63 -10.27 -11.57
C ILE A 27 20.96 -8.84 -12.02
N PRO A 28 22.19 -8.35 -11.81
CA PRO A 28 22.59 -7.04 -12.31
C PRO A 28 22.54 -7.00 -13.84
N PHE A 29 22.20 -5.84 -14.42
CA PHE A 29 22.16 -5.65 -15.88
C PHE A 29 23.53 -5.94 -16.52
N GLN A 30 24.62 -5.54 -15.86
CA GLN A 30 26.00 -5.90 -16.21
C GLN A 30 26.49 -6.94 -15.21
N SER A 31 26.31 -8.21 -15.55
CA SER A 31 26.70 -9.33 -14.70
C SER A 31 28.15 -9.70 -14.90
N SER A 32 28.89 -9.91 -13.81
CA SER A 32 30.23 -10.47 -13.81
C SER A 32 30.22 -11.97 -14.06
N VAL A 33 31.39 -12.56 -14.32
CA VAL A 33 31.55 -14.01 -14.45
C VAL A 33 31.14 -14.71 -13.13
N GLU A 34 31.46 -14.10 -12.01
CA GLU A 34 31.08 -14.57 -10.67
C GLU A 34 29.56 -14.56 -10.45
N ASP A 35 28.87 -13.51 -10.91
CA ASP A 35 27.40 -13.45 -10.85
C ASP A 35 26.76 -14.56 -11.68
N ILE A 36 27.30 -14.86 -12.87
CA ILE A 36 26.81 -15.94 -13.74
C ILE A 36 27.05 -17.32 -13.14
N LYS A 37 28.23 -17.56 -12.54
CA LYS A 37 28.50 -18.81 -11.81
C LYS A 37 27.53 -18.99 -10.66
N LEU A 38 27.23 -17.91 -9.93
CA LEU A 38 26.28 -17.93 -8.82
C LEU A 38 24.86 -18.17 -9.31
N LEU A 39 24.45 -17.54 -10.41
CA LEU A 39 23.16 -17.80 -11.06
C LEU A 39 23.00 -19.29 -11.42
N TYR A 40 24.03 -19.88 -12.06
CA TYR A 40 24.01 -21.31 -12.40
C TYR A 40 23.85 -22.20 -11.15
N LYS A 41 24.57 -21.87 -10.07
CA LYS A 41 24.44 -22.56 -8.78
C LYS A 41 23.05 -22.43 -8.18
N LEU A 42 22.43 -21.25 -8.25
CA LEU A 42 21.09 -21.01 -7.71
C LEU A 42 20.00 -21.75 -8.54
N ILE A 43 20.15 -21.79 -9.86
CA ILE A 43 19.21 -22.49 -10.73
C ILE A 43 19.23 -24.01 -10.44
N ASN A 44 20.42 -24.60 -10.35
CA ASN A 44 20.59 -26.06 -10.25
C ASN A 44 20.64 -26.58 -8.81
N GLY A 45 20.79 -25.70 -7.82
CA GLY A 45 20.84 -26.12 -6.42
C GLY A 45 19.44 -26.33 -5.81
N ASP A 46 19.37 -27.19 -4.82
CA ASP A 46 18.16 -27.38 -4.03
C ASP A 46 18.19 -26.40 -2.86
N PHE A 47 17.34 -25.36 -2.95
CA PHE A 47 17.23 -24.30 -1.92
C PHE A 47 15.76 -24.19 -1.51
N PHE A 48 15.52 -24.06 -0.23
CA PHE A 48 14.19 -23.80 0.30
C PHE A 48 13.66 -22.42 -0.18
N GLN A 49 14.57 -21.43 -0.28
CA GLN A 49 14.22 -20.09 -0.76
C GLN A 49 13.98 -20.12 -2.27
N LYS A 50 12.96 -19.40 -2.70
CA LYS A 50 12.57 -19.28 -4.10
C LYS A 50 12.92 -17.90 -4.71
N GLU A 51 13.32 -16.93 -3.89
CA GLU A 51 13.65 -15.57 -4.30
C GLU A 51 15.09 -15.22 -3.96
N PHE A 52 15.82 -14.75 -4.97
CA PHE A 52 17.22 -14.34 -4.82
C PHE A 52 17.51 -13.05 -5.57
N VAL A 53 18.42 -12.26 -5.02
CA VAL A 53 19.03 -11.11 -5.68
C VAL A 53 20.53 -11.33 -5.71
N ILE A 54 21.14 -11.25 -6.88
CA ILE A 54 22.60 -11.32 -7.04
C ILE A 54 23.11 -9.90 -7.18
N ARG A 55 24.02 -9.49 -6.30
CA ARG A 55 24.76 -8.22 -6.36
C ARG A 55 26.17 -8.43 -5.81
N ASP A 56 27.15 -7.90 -6.51
CA ASP A 56 28.57 -7.94 -6.10
C ASP A 56 29.07 -9.35 -5.79
N GLY A 57 28.73 -10.33 -6.63
CA GLY A 57 29.11 -11.74 -6.46
C GLY A 57 28.48 -12.41 -5.24
N LYS A 58 27.41 -11.85 -4.68
CA LYS A 58 26.71 -12.40 -3.52
C LYS A 58 25.23 -12.60 -3.82
N ALA A 59 24.68 -13.74 -3.41
CA ALA A 59 23.25 -13.98 -3.40
C ALA A 59 22.65 -13.55 -2.05
N ARG A 60 21.54 -12.85 -2.12
CA ARG A 60 20.72 -12.47 -0.95
C ARG A 60 19.30 -12.94 -1.17
N THR A 61 18.60 -13.25 -0.10
CA THR A 61 17.18 -13.60 -0.10
C THR A 61 16.42 -12.71 0.87
N PRO A 62 15.19 -12.30 0.58
CA PRO A 62 14.37 -11.56 1.53
C PRO A 62 14.03 -12.48 2.71
N ILE A 63 14.08 -11.93 3.91
CA ILE A 63 13.63 -12.58 5.14
C ILE A 63 12.65 -11.68 5.87
N LEU A 64 11.61 -12.26 6.45
CA LEU A 64 10.74 -11.59 7.39
C LEU A 64 11.27 -11.80 8.80
N SER A 65 11.59 -10.72 9.50
CA SER A 65 12.06 -10.78 10.89
C SER A 65 11.14 -9.96 11.79
N ARG A 66 11.09 -10.36 13.08
CA ARG A 66 10.39 -9.55 14.07
C ARG A 66 11.14 -8.24 14.29
N PHE A 67 10.40 -7.14 14.35
CA PHE A 67 10.96 -5.87 14.79
C PHE A 67 11.16 -5.90 16.30
N GLU A 68 12.40 -5.73 16.78
CA GLU A 68 12.77 -5.76 18.20
C GLU A 68 12.99 -4.36 18.80
N GLY A 69 12.77 -3.32 18.01
CA GLY A 69 12.89 -1.92 18.46
C GLY A 69 11.74 -1.47 19.37
N SER A 70 12.01 -0.50 20.25
CA SER A 70 10.94 0.21 20.95
C SER A 70 10.18 1.11 20.01
N LEU A 71 8.85 1.04 20.04
CA LEU A 71 8.01 1.96 19.31
C LEU A 71 8.05 3.34 19.97
N PRO A 72 8.43 4.39 19.26
CA PRO A 72 8.49 5.72 19.86
C PRO A 72 7.10 6.23 20.23
N ASN A 73 6.99 6.95 21.33
CA ASN A 73 5.77 7.68 21.70
C ASN A 73 5.67 8.97 20.89
N PHE A 74 4.52 9.20 20.30
CA PHE A 74 4.30 10.35 19.42
C PHE A 74 3.18 11.25 19.91
N ASN A 75 3.50 12.54 19.95
CA ASN A 75 2.56 13.63 20.10
C ASN A 75 2.71 14.56 18.90
N ASN A 76 1.58 14.88 18.25
CA ASN A 76 1.47 15.87 17.15
C ASN A 76 2.44 15.70 15.98
N HIS A 77 2.07 14.84 15.02
CA HIS A 77 2.86 14.55 13.81
C HIS A 77 2.51 15.41 12.61
N PHE A 78 1.31 15.96 12.59
CA PHE A 78 0.78 16.61 11.41
C PHE A 78 0.67 18.11 11.61
N SER A 79 1.06 18.86 10.57
CA SER A 79 0.84 20.31 10.54
C SER A 79 -0.66 20.60 10.48
N GLY A 80 -1.12 21.51 11.34
CA GLY A 80 -2.49 22.02 11.30
C GLY A 80 -2.77 22.93 10.10
N ASP A 81 -1.74 23.48 9.45
CA ASP A 81 -1.90 24.48 8.39
C ASP A 81 -2.05 23.88 7.00
N GLY A 82 -1.52 22.68 6.76
CA GLY A 82 -1.57 21.99 5.48
C GLY A 82 -2.76 21.04 5.35
N ALA A 83 -3.22 20.82 4.13
CA ALA A 83 -4.26 19.84 3.83
C ALA A 83 -3.65 18.47 3.53
N TYR A 84 -4.29 17.42 4.03
CA TYR A 84 -3.92 16.03 3.80
C TYR A 84 -4.99 15.34 2.96
N LEU A 85 -4.58 14.79 1.83
CA LEU A 85 -5.41 14.03 0.91
C LEU A 85 -5.39 12.55 1.28
N ILE A 86 -6.57 11.94 1.47
CA ILE A 86 -6.71 10.52 1.78
C ILE A 86 -7.62 9.85 0.75
N THR A 87 -7.04 9.10 -0.17
CA THR A 87 -7.83 8.32 -1.14
C THR A 87 -8.30 7.02 -0.50
N GLY A 88 -9.52 6.59 -0.81
CA GLY A 88 -10.19 5.54 -0.05
C GLY A 88 -10.55 5.97 1.38
N GLY A 89 -10.59 7.29 1.63
CA GLY A 89 -10.77 7.89 2.94
C GLY A 89 -12.21 7.90 3.47
N THR A 90 -13.20 7.51 2.68
CA THR A 90 -14.62 7.58 3.07
C THR A 90 -15.12 6.33 3.80
N SER A 91 -14.29 5.32 3.99
CA SER A 91 -14.67 4.10 4.73
C SER A 91 -13.44 3.32 5.21
N GLY A 92 -13.65 2.29 6.02
CA GLY A 92 -12.65 1.31 6.41
C GLY A 92 -11.38 1.93 6.99
N LEU A 93 -10.23 1.38 6.60
CA LEU A 93 -8.92 1.77 7.13
C LEU A 93 -8.57 3.24 6.83
N GLY A 94 -8.93 3.74 5.64
CA GLY A 94 -8.67 5.13 5.27
C GLY A 94 -9.41 6.14 6.16
N LEU A 95 -10.65 5.85 6.53
CA LEU A 95 -11.43 6.68 7.44
C LEU A 95 -10.90 6.63 8.87
N LEU A 96 -10.50 5.45 9.35
CA LEU A 96 -9.86 5.31 10.67
C LEU A 96 -8.54 6.07 10.73
N TYR A 97 -7.76 6.02 9.66
CA TYR A 97 -6.50 6.76 9.56
C TYR A 97 -6.73 8.27 9.56
N ALA A 98 -7.78 8.75 8.87
CA ALA A 98 -8.17 10.16 8.88
C ALA A 98 -8.52 10.66 10.29
N LYS A 99 -9.32 9.87 11.04
CA LYS A 99 -9.68 10.19 12.44
C LYS A 99 -8.42 10.27 13.31
N TRP A 100 -7.51 9.31 13.18
CA TRP A 100 -6.25 9.31 13.91
C TRP A 100 -5.36 10.49 13.52
N MET A 101 -5.26 10.86 12.23
CA MET A 101 -4.50 12.04 11.80
C MET A 101 -5.03 13.32 12.46
N VAL A 102 -6.35 13.48 12.57
CA VAL A 102 -6.96 14.63 13.26
C VAL A 102 -6.61 14.62 14.74
N GLN A 103 -6.66 13.47 15.42
CA GLN A 103 -6.23 13.32 16.81
C GLN A 103 -4.73 13.64 16.99
N SER A 104 -3.94 13.40 15.94
CA SER A 104 -2.49 13.63 15.91
C SER A 104 -2.08 15.00 15.32
N GLY A 105 -3.00 15.96 15.24
CA GLY A 105 -2.69 17.37 14.92
C GLY A 105 -3.18 17.86 13.56
N ALA A 106 -3.52 17.00 12.61
CA ALA A 106 -4.06 17.44 11.32
C ALA A 106 -5.37 18.21 11.50
N ARG A 107 -5.55 19.29 10.74
CA ARG A 107 -6.76 20.13 10.83
C ARG A 107 -7.51 20.29 9.51
N LYS A 108 -6.91 19.90 8.40
CA LYS A 108 -7.50 20.01 7.06
C LYS A 108 -7.38 18.67 6.34
N ILE A 109 -8.50 18.00 6.13
CA ILE A 109 -8.57 16.64 5.57
C ILE A 109 -9.45 16.61 4.32
N ALA A 110 -8.90 16.13 3.22
CA ALA A 110 -9.60 15.82 1.99
C ALA A 110 -9.81 14.31 1.87
N LEU A 111 -11.01 13.83 2.13
CA LEU A 111 -11.39 12.44 1.91
C LEU A 111 -11.82 12.24 0.46
N VAL A 112 -11.19 11.30 -0.25
CA VAL A 112 -11.45 11.09 -1.67
C VAL A 112 -11.95 9.67 -1.93
N SER A 113 -13.05 9.57 -2.67
CA SER A 113 -13.56 8.29 -3.17
C SER A 113 -14.34 8.48 -4.47
N ARG A 114 -14.57 7.40 -5.20
CA ARG A 114 -15.42 7.42 -6.40
C ARG A 114 -16.91 7.55 -6.07
N SER A 115 -17.33 6.98 -4.96
CA SER A 115 -18.74 6.96 -4.53
C SER A 115 -19.18 8.20 -3.74
N GLY A 116 -18.23 9.01 -3.24
CA GLY A 116 -18.55 10.15 -2.38
C GLY A 116 -18.84 9.76 -0.92
N GLU A 117 -19.70 10.50 -0.26
CA GLU A 117 -20.05 10.31 1.15
C GLU A 117 -20.87 9.04 1.39
N LYS A 118 -20.67 8.46 2.55
CA LYS A 118 -21.45 7.35 3.09
C LYS A 118 -21.94 7.70 4.52
N PRO A 119 -22.92 7.01 5.08
CA PRO A 119 -23.39 7.30 6.45
C PRO A 119 -22.27 7.29 7.50
N GLU A 120 -21.38 6.29 7.45
CA GLU A 120 -20.23 6.22 8.35
C GLU A 120 -19.22 7.35 8.14
N THR A 121 -19.12 7.89 6.91
CA THR A 121 -18.27 9.04 6.61
C THR A 121 -18.81 10.29 7.29
N ILE A 122 -20.11 10.52 7.22
CA ILE A 122 -20.78 11.70 7.79
C ILE A 122 -20.56 11.73 9.29
N ALA A 123 -20.85 10.62 9.98
CA ALA A 123 -20.67 10.51 11.43
C ALA A 123 -19.20 10.78 11.85
N ALA A 124 -18.23 10.20 11.13
CA ALA A 124 -16.82 10.42 11.40
C ALA A 124 -16.37 11.86 11.13
N MET A 125 -16.91 12.50 10.08
CA MET A 125 -16.64 13.91 9.80
C MET A 125 -17.14 14.81 10.92
N ASP A 126 -18.31 14.55 11.47
CA ASP A 126 -18.87 15.34 12.57
C ASP A 126 -18.03 15.20 13.85
N GLU A 127 -17.55 13.99 14.17
CA GLU A 127 -16.58 13.79 15.26
C GLU A 127 -15.29 14.59 15.02
N MET A 128 -14.74 14.57 13.83
CA MET A 128 -13.52 15.31 13.48
C MET A 128 -13.72 16.82 13.51
N LYS A 129 -14.88 17.33 13.09
CA LYS A 129 -15.24 18.76 13.16
C LYS A 129 -15.38 19.25 14.61
N GLN A 130 -15.90 18.42 15.53
CA GLN A 130 -16.01 18.76 16.95
C GLN A 130 -14.65 19.11 17.61
N VAL A 131 -13.56 18.54 17.09
CA VAL A 131 -12.19 18.85 17.55
C VAL A 131 -11.49 19.89 16.67
N GLY A 132 -12.25 20.64 15.88
CA GLY A 132 -11.77 21.79 15.08
C GLY A 132 -11.15 21.43 13.72
N ALA A 133 -11.35 20.23 13.20
CA ALA A 133 -10.86 19.88 11.87
C ALA A 133 -11.84 20.33 10.76
N ASN A 134 -11.30 20.85 9.66
CA ASN A 134 -12.03 21.08 8.41
C ASN A 134 -11.88 19.84 7.53
N VAL A 135 -12.93 19.05 7.45
CA VAL A 135 -12.97 17.80 6.68
C VAL A 135 -13.94 17.94 5.51
N ARG A 136 -13.48 17.64 4.32
CA ARG A 136 -14.29 17.65 3.10
C ARG A 136 -14.18 16.33 2.33
N VAL A 137 -15.26 15.96 1.67
CA VAL A 137 -15.31 14.80 0.78
C VAL A 137 -15.28 15.28 -0.67
N TYR A 138 -14.43 14.63 -1.46
CA TYR A 138 -14.32 14.87 -2.90
C TYR A 138 -14.59 13.57 -3.65
N LYS A 139 -15.41 13.67 -4.69
CA LYS A 139 -15.70 12.55 -5.59
C LYS A 139 -14.78 12.62 -6.80
N ALA A 140 -13.82 11.69 -6.90
CA ALA A 140 -12.88 11.63 -8.01
C ALA A 140 -12.42 10.20 -8.29
N ASP A 141 -12.18 9.91 -9.57
CA ASP A 141 -11.45 8.71 -9.98
C ASP A 141 -9.97 9.05 -10.13
N ILE A 142 -9.16 8.58 -9.18
CA ILE A 142 -7.73 8.84 -9.15
C ILE A 142 -6.93 8.08 -10.22
N SER A 143 -7.55 7.13 -10.92
CA SER A 143 -6.93 6.47 -12.08
C SER A 143 -6.83 7.39 -13.30
N ASP A 144 -7.67 8.45 -13.35
CA ASP A 144 -7.61 9.50 -14.36
C ASP A 144 -6.74 10.67 -13.89
N ILE A 145 -5.66 10.94 -14.62
CA ILE A 145 -4.72 12.03 -14.31
C ILE A 145 -5.38 13.41 -14.38
N ASN A 146 -6.38 13.62 -15.25
CA ASN A 146 -7.06 14.89 -15.36
C ASN A 146 -8.02 15.11 -14.18
N ALA A 147 -8.71 14.05 -13.74
CA ALA A 147 -9.50 14.08 -12.50
C ALA A 147 -8.64 14.37 -11.28
N VAL A 148 -7.42 13.80 -11.21
CA VAL A 148 -6.47 14.11 -10.12
C VAL A 148 -6.03 15.58 -10.15
N LYS A 149 -5.74 16.16 -11.31
CA LYS A 149 -5.36 17.58 -11.42
C LYS A 149 -6.49 18.50 -10.95
N THR A 150 -7.72 18.24 -11.39
CA THR A 150 -8.91 18.99 -10.95
C THR A 150 -9.12 18.87 -9.45
N LEU A 151 -9.09 17.65 -8.92
CA LEU A 151 -9.19 17.36 -7.49
C LEU A 151 -8.18 18.16 -6.65
N LEU A 152 -6.92 18.19 -7.05
CA LEU A 152 -5.88 18.90 -6.31
C LEU A 152 -6.08 20.41 -6.36
N GLY A 153 -6.57 20.97 -7.47
CA GLY A 153 -6.97 22.36 -7.58
C GLY A 153 -8.15 22.70 -6.66
N ASP A 154 -9.16 21.83 -6.59
CA ASP A 154 -10.29 21.99 -5.67
C ASP A 154 -9.85 21.94 -4.20
N ILE A 155 -8.97 21.03 -3.84
CA ILE A 155 -8.41 20.93 -2.48
C ILE A 155 -7.64 22.21 -2.14
N GLU A 156 -6.79 22.70 -3.04
CA GLU A 156 -6.02 23.95 -2.82
C GLU A 156 -6.94 25.15 -2.63
N ARG A 157 -8.03 25.26 -3.40
CA ARG A 157 -9.02 26.32 -3.26
C ARG A 157 -9.77 26.25 -1.93
N ASP A 158 -10.18 25.03 -1.51
CA ASP A 158 -11.11 24.83 -0.40
C ASP A 158 -10.44 24.66 0.96
N LEU A 159 -9.27 24.05 0.99
CA LEU A 159 -8.53 23.69 2.20
C LEU A 159 -7.14 24.37 2.29
N GLY A 160 -6.68 24.97 1.19
CA GLY A 160 -5.36 25.55 1.06
C GLY A 160 -4.30 24.52 0.61
N LYS A 161 -3.03 24.88 0.72
CA LYS A 161 -1.91 24.06 0.25
C LYS A 161 -1.99 22.63 0.81
N TRP A 162 -1.97 21.63 -0.06
CA TRP A 162 -1.87 20.24 0.37
C TRP A 162 -0.40 19.86 0.61
N VAL A 163 -0.17 19.20 1.72
CA VAL A 163 1.17 18.86 2.24
C VAL A 163 1.34 17.36 2.49
N GLY A 164 0.29 16.58 2.32
CA GLY A 164 0.38 15.14 2.54
C GLY A 164 -0.58 14.34 1.68
N VAL A 165 -0.17 13.11 1.39
CA VAL A 165 -0.94 12.12 0.63
C VAL A 165 -0.96 10.80 1.38
N VAL A 166 -2.16 10.25 1.56
CA VAL A 166 -2.37 8.87 2.00
C VAL A 166 -3.16 8.15 0.91
N HIS A 167 -2.55 7.16 0.30
CA HIS A 167 -3.21 6.39 -0.75
C HIS A 167 -3.69 5.05 -0.20
N GLY A 168 -4.97 5.01 0.19
CA GLY A 168 -5.66 3.81 0.68
C GLY A 168 -6.72 3.28 -0.28
N ALA A 169 -6.91 3.91 -1.45
CA ALA A 169 -7.85 3.41 -2.44
C ALA A 169 -7.45 2.04 -2.98
N GLY A 170 -8.44 1.17 -3.13
CA GLY A 170 -8.26 -0.15 -3.69
C GLY A 170 -9.58 -0.86 -3.86
N VAL A 171 -9.56 -1.88 -4.69
CA VAL A 171 -10.67 -2.82 -4.89
C VAL A 171 -10.10 -4.24 -4.86
N LEU A 172 -10.95 -5.21 -4.62
CA LEU A 172 -10.64 -6.62 -4.75
C LEU A 172 -11.48 -7.18 -5.90
N ASP A 173 -10.84 -7.96 -6.76
CA ASP A 173 -11.49 -8.64 -7.88
C ASP A 173 -10.74 -9.96 -8.09
N ASP A 174 -11.00 -10.90 -7.15
CA ASP A 174 -10.23 -12.11 -6.97
C ASP A 174 -10.61 -13.17 -7.99
N ALA A 175 -9.59 -13.88 -8.48
CA ALA A 175 -9.71 -15.11 -9.25
C ALA A 175 -8.38 -15.86 -9.16
N SER A 176 -8.40 -17.18 -9.33
CA SER A 176 -7.15 -17.94 -9.51
C SER A 176 -6.38 -17.43 -10.73
N LEU A 177 -5.06 -17.57 -10.75
CA LEU A 177 -4.24 -17.09 -11.88
C LEU A 177 -4.68 -17.67 -13.22
N LEU A 178 -5.18 -18.93 -13.23
CA LEU A 178 -5.65 -19.58 -14.45
C LEU A 178 -6.99 -19.03 -14.96
N GLU A 179 -7.81 -18.48 -14.08
CA GLU A 179 -9.15 -17.97 -14.41
C GLU A 179 -9.21 -16.44 -14.46
N MET A 180 -8.14 -15.77 -14.03
CA MET A 180 -8.09 -14.32 -13.93
C MET A 180 -8.18 -13.66 -15.30
N THR A 181 -9.24 -12.92 -15.52
CA THR A 181 -9.42 -12.16 -16.75
C THR A 181 -8.61 -10.87 -16.76
N PRO A 182 -8.22 -10.34 -17.94
CA PRO A 182 -7.58 -9.02 -18.05
C PRO A 182 -8.41 -7.90 -17.42
N LYS A 183 -9.75 -8.01 -17.43
CA LYS A 183 -10.64 -7.03 -16.80
C LYS A 183 -10.48 -7.03 -15.29
N GLN A 184 -10.48 -8.18 -14.63
CA GLN A 184 -10.28 -8.32 -13.20
C GLN A 184 -8.89 -7.82 -12.78
N PHE A 185 -7.86 -8.17 -13.56
CA PHE A 185 -6.51 -7.68 -13.32
C PHE A 185 -6.45 -6.15 -13.39
N ASN A 186 -6.94 -5.55 -14.47
CA ASN A 186 -6.90 -4.11 -14.67
C ASN A 186 -7.75 -3.33 -13.66
N ASN A 187 -8.88 -3.86 -13.21
CA ASN A 187 -9.72 -3.22 -12.21
C ASN A 187 -8.97 -2.93 -10.92
N VAL A 188 -8.16 -3.86 -10.45
CA VAL A 188 -7.32 -3.70 -9.27
C VAL A 188 -6.13 -2.75 -9.54
N MET A 189 -5.48 -2.91 -10.71
CA MET A 189 -4.34 -2.09 -11.11
C MET A 189 -4.73 -0.62 -11.29
N ASP A 190 -5.91 -0.33 -11.84
CA ASP A 190 -6.37 1.05 -12.04
C ASP A 190 -6.51 1.81 -10.72
N ALA A 191 -7.15 1.20 -9.74
CA ALA A 191 -7.38 1.84 -8.45
C ALA A 191 -6.07 2.05 -7.66
N LYS A 192 -5.23 1.03 -7.56
CA LYS A 192 -4.02 1.07 -6.75
C LYS A 192 -2.82 1.64 -7.50
N VAL A 193 -2.50 1.11 -8.68
CA VAL A 193 -1.27 1.44 -9.40
C VAL A 193 -1.39 2.76 -10.14
N LYS A 194 -2.40 2.91 -11.02
CA LYS A 194 -2.59 4.18 -11.75
C LYS A 194 -2.87 5.32 -10.79
N GLY A 195 -3.71 5.08 -9.76
CA GLY A 195 -3.99 6.07 -8.73
C GLY A 195 -2.73 6.55 -8.01
N ALA A 196 -1.92 5.63 -7.48
CA ALA A 196 -0.67 5.95 -6.80
C ALA A 196 0.31 6.68 -7.73
N TRP A 197 0.44 6.22 -8.97
CA TRP A 197 1.32 6.83 -9.97
C TRP A 197 0.89 8.26 -10.35
N ASN A 198 -0.40 8.50 -10.48
CA ASN A 198 -0.93 9.84 -10.77
C ASN A 198 -0.67 10.80 -9.60
N LEU A 199 -0.87 10.35 -8.37
CA LEU A 199 -0.55 11.12 -7.17
C LEU A 199 0.96 11.37 -7.05
N HIS A 200 1.79 10.39 -7.36
CA HIS A 200 3.24 10.57 -7.42
C HIS A 200 3.62 11.65 -8.42
N LYS A 201 3.15 11.56 -9.67
CA LYS A 201 3.44 12.58 -10.70
C LYS A 201 3.01 13.98 -10.26
N ALA A 202 1.84 14.12 -9.67
CA ALA A 202 1.33 15.39 -9.20
C ALA A 202 2.11 15.96 -8.00
N SER A 203 2.85 15.11 -7.29
CA SER A 203 3.66 15.50 -6.11
C SER A 203 5.12 15.83 -6.42
N ILE A 204 5.57 15.65 -7.68
CA ILE A 204 6.94 15.99 -8.07
C ILE A 204 7.17 17.49 -7.87
N GLY A 205 8.28 17.84 -7.21
CA GLY A 205 8.62 19.23 -6.90
C GLY A 205 7.85 19.86 -5.73
N LYS A 206 6.96 19.09 -5.07
CA LYS A 206 6.28 19.56 -3.84
C LYS A 206 7.01 19.04 -2.60
N ASN A 207 7.14 19.89 -1.61
CA ASN A 207 7.63 19.49 -0.29
C ASN A 207 6.45 18.97 0.52
N LEU A 208 6.34 17.65 0.65
CA LEU A 208 5.29 16.98 1.40
C LEU A 208 5.80 16.53 2.78
N ASP A 209 4.93 16.59 3.78
CA ASP A 209 5.17 16.03 5.11
C ASP A 209 5.10 14.49 5.08
N THR A 210 4.19 13.96 4.25
CA THR A 210 4.00 12.51 4.12
C THR A 210 3.52 12.12 2.72
N PHE A 211 3.95 10.94 2.28
CA PHE A 211 3.38 10.22 1.13
C PHE A 211 3.26 8.75 1.52
N THR A 212 2.12 8.38 2.08
CA THR A 212 1.88 7.06 2.66
C THR A 212 1.05 6.20 1.73
N LEU A 213 1.51 4.99 1.46
CA LEU A 213 0.87 4.01 0.58
C LEU A 213 0.37 2.82 1.42
N PHE A 214 -0.91 2.51 1.33
CA PHE A 214 -1.49 1.34 1.97
C PHE A 214 -1.32 0.12 1.08
N SER A 215 -0.22 -0.56 1.26
CA SER A 215 0.09 -1.87 0.69
C SER A 215 -0.53 -3.00 1.53
N SER A 216 -0.10 -4.20 1.33
CA SER A 216 -0.62 -5.39 2.02
C SER A 216 0.49 -6.41 2.27
N GLY A 217 0.39 -7.16 3.36
CA GLY A 217 1.21 -8.35 3.60
C GLY A 217 1.11 -9.39 2.49
N ALA A 218 0.03 -9.33 1.69
CA ALA A 218 -0.11 -10.15 0.49
C ALA A 218 1.01 -9.93 -0.54
N SER A 219 1.56 -8.71 -0.65
CA SER A 219 2.69 -8.43 -1.54
C SER A 219 3.97 -9.17 -1.12
N VAL A 220 4.11 -9.43 0.18
CA VAL A 220 5.28 -10.13 0.76
C VAL A 220 5.10 -11.65 0.77
N LEU A 221 3.91 -12.13 1.11
CA LEU A 221 3.64 -13.55 1.33
C LEU A 221 3.05 -14.25 0.10
N GLY A 222 2.47 -13.49 -0.83
CA GLY A 222 1.56 -14.03 -1.84
C GLY A 222 0.20 -14.37 -1.22
N THR A 223 -0.82 -14.50 -2.04
CA THR A 223 -2.15 -14.94 -1.61
C THR A 223 -2.84 -15.65 -2.76
N PRO A 224 -3.34 -16.88 -2.57
CA PRO A 224 -4.10 -17.57 -3.59
C PRO A 224 -5.35 -16.78 -4.01
N GLY A 225 -5.64 -16.73 -5.30
CA GLY A 225 -6.76 -15.99 -5.86
C GLY A 225 -6.59 -14.48 -5.94
N GLN A 226 -5.42 -13.94 -5.59
CA GLN A 226 -5.18 -12.50 -5.51
C GLN A 226 -3.93 -12.04 -6.28
N GLY A 227 -3.58 -12.67 -7.37
CA GLY A 227 -2.39 -12.33 -8.16
C GLY A 227 -2.36 -10.84 -8.57
N ASN A 228 -3.50 -10.29 -9.01
CA ASN A 228 -3.67 -8.87 -9.31
C ASN A 228 -3.44 -7.96 -8.09
N TYR A 229 -3.97 -8.34 -6.94
CA TYR A 229 -3.83 -7.59 -5.70
C TYR A 229 -2.39 -7.64 -5.15
N VAL A 230 -1.74 -8.80 -5.21
CA VAL A 230 -0.32 -8.98 -4.87
C VAL A 230 0.55 -8.08 -5.74
N ALA A 231 0.38 -8.12 -7.06
CA ALA A 231 1.13 -7.30 -8.00
C ALA A 231 0.92 -5.78 -7.76
N ALA A 232 -0.33 -5.36 -7.53
CA ALA A 232 -0.66 -3.97 -7.29
C ALA A 232 -0.05 -3.44 -5.98
N ASN A 233 -0.06 -4.22 -4.90
CA ASN A 233 0.55 -3.82 -3.63
C ASN A 233 2.08 -3.79 -3.71
N MET A 234 2.71 -4.74 -4.40
CA MET A 234 4.14 -4.68 -4.63
C MET A 234 4.55 -3.44 -5.44
N PHE A 235 3.74 -2.99 -6.40
CA PHE A 235 4.00 -1.72 -7.08
C PHE A 235 4.04 -0.56 -6.09
N LEU A 236 3.15 -0.53 -5.09
CA LEU A 236 3.17 0.52 -4.05
C LEU A 236 4.47 0.48 -3.25
N ASP A 237 4.94 -0.72 -2.88
CA ASP A 237 6.21 -0.90 -2.17
C ASP A 237 7.38 -0.38 -3.01
N GLN A 238 7.43 -0.71 -4.29
CA GLN A 238 8.47 -0.23 -5.21
C GLN A 238 8.38 1.28 -5.47
N LEU A 239 7.18 1.84 -5.51
CA LEU A 239 7.00 3.28 -5.65
C LEU A 239 7.55 4.03 -4.42
N ALA A 240 7.38 3.48 -3.22
CA ALA A 240 7.98 4.04 -2.02
C ALA A 240 9.52 4.05 -2.12
N HIS A 241 10.14 2.93 -2.55
CA HIS A 241 11.58 2.86 -2.78
C HIS A 241 12.06 3.82 -3.87
N LEU A 242 11.33 3.92 -4.99
CA LEU A 242 11.64 4.87 -6.06
C LEU A 242 11.65 6.31 -5.52
N ARG A 243 10.63 6.68 -4.74
CA ARG A 243 10.56 8.01 -4.14
C ARG A 243 11.71 8.27 -3.18
N PHE A 244 11.99 7.32 -2.29
CA PHE A 244 13.10 7.42 -1.33
C PHE A 244 14.45 7.61 -2.05
N ASN A 245 14.73 6.83 -3.09
CA ASN A 245 15.96 6.96 -3.88
C ASN A 245 16.07 8.34 -4.58
N ASN A 246 14.94 8.96 -4.90
CA ASN A 246 14.87 10.31 -5.46
C ASN A 246 14.75 11.41 -4.38
N LYS A 247 15.04 11.13 -3.12
CA LYS A 247 14.98 12.07 -1.99
C LYS A 247 13.58 12.67 -1.77
N MET A 248 12.54 11.95 -2.15
CA MET A 248 11.15 12.31 -1.90
C MET A 248 10.60 11.48 -0.75
N VAL A 249 9.84 12.11 0.15
CA VAL A 249 9.19 11.39 1.25
C VAL A 249 8.25 10.31 0.71
N ALA A 250 8.36 9.11 1.27
CA ALA A 250 7.42 8.02 1.01
C ALA A 250 7.51 6.96 2.09
N LYS A 251 6.38 6.29 2.31
CA LYS A 251 6.27 5.10 3.15
C LYS A 251 5.23 4.15 2.56
N SER A 252 5.57 2.89 2.43
CA SER A 252 4.61 1.82 2.13
C SER A 252 4.38 0.98 3.37
N ILE A 253 3.13 0.71 3.69
CA ILE A 253 2.74 -0.08 4.85
C ILE A 253 2.06 -1.36 4.36
N ASN A 254 2.70 -2.49 4.61
CA ASN A 254 2.19 -3.81 4.25
C ASN A 254 1.21 -4.30 5.33
N TRP A 255 -0.03 -3.82 5.27
CA TRP A 255 -1.06 -4.17 6.25
C TRP A 255 -1.33 -5.67 6.27
N GLY A 256 -1.38 -6.24 7.45
CA GLY A 256 -1.92 -7.58 7.68
C GLY A 256 -3.46 -7.60 7.62
N ASN A 257 -4.04 -8.70 8.05
CA ASN A 257 -5.50 -8.82 8.17
C ASN A 257 -6.02 -7.83 9.21
N ILE A 258 -7.00 -6.99 8.84
CA ILE A 258 -7.66 -6.07 9.75
C ILE A 258 -9.08 -6.58 9.94
N GLY A 259 -9.42 -6.93 11.18
CA GLY A 259 -10.74 -7.38 11.54
C GLY A 259 -11.77 -6.25 11.51
N GLU A 260 -13.03 -6.59 11.26
CA GLU A 260 -14.19 -5.69 11.34
C GLU A 260 -14.25 -4.54 10.33
N VAL A 261 -13.11 -4.17 9.71
CA VAL A 261 -13.06 -3.04 8.76
C VAL A 261 -12.18 -3.32 7.56
N GLY A 262 -12.44 -2.63 6.44
CA GLY A 262 -11.63 -2.68 5.23
C GLY A 262 -12.06 -3.77 4.25
N LEU A 263 -11.21 -3.97 3.23
CA LEU A 263 -11.52 -4.85 2.09
C LEU A 263 -11.62 -6.33 2.49
N ALA A 264 -10.85 -6.77 3.48
CA ALA A 264 -10.88 -8.15 3.97
C ALA A 264 -12.15 -8.46 4.77
N ALA A 265 -12.65 -7.50 5.55
CA ALA A 265 -13.87 -7.64 6.35
C ALA A 265 -15.16 -7.59 5.50
N ALA A 266 -15.08 -7.05 4.27
CA ALA A 266 -16.25 -6.97 3.38
C ALA A 266 -16.74 -8.33 2.83
N GLN A 267 -15.99 -9.41 3.06
CA GLN A 267 -16.39 -10.78 2.72
C GLN A 267 -16.10 -11.71 3.90
N GLU A 268 -17.15 -12.25 4.50
CA GLU A 268 -17.10 -13.14 5.69
C GLU A 268 -16.08 -14.31 5.57
N ASN A 269 -15.97 -14.88 4.39
CA ASN A 269 -15.10 -16.04 4.15
C ASN A 269 -13.60 -15.75 4.14
N ARG A 270 -13.18 -14.48 3.95
CA ARG A 270 -11.74 -14.13 3.86
C ARG A 270 -11.07 -14.05 5.21
N GLY A 271 -11.71 -13.40 6.17
CA GLY A 271 -11.18 -13.29 7.52
C GLY A 271 -10.96 -14.66 8.15
N ASN A 272 -11.93 -15.56 8.01
CA ASN A 272 -11.86 -16.92 8.53
C ASN A 272 -10.73 -17.73 7.89
N ARG A 273 -10.56 -17.66 6.56
CA ARG A 273 -9.48 -18.35 5.85
C ARG A 273 -8.09 -17.90 6.28
N LEU A 274 -7.89 -16.61 6.55
CA LEU A 274 -6.61 -16.10 7.04
C LEU A 274 -6.33 -16.59 8.47
N VAL A 275 -7.35 -16.65 9.32
CA VAL A 275 -7.24 -17.20 10.68
C VAL A 275 -6.91 -18.70 10.65
N GLU A 276 -7.51 -19.48 9.75
CA GLU A 276 -7.19 -20.89 9.51
C GLU A 276 -5.73 -21.10 9.09
N LEU A 277 -5.16 -20.15 8.35
CA LEU A 277 -3.74 -20.11 8.00
C LEU A 277 -2.83 -19.59 9.12
N GLY A 278 -3.37 -19.37 10.33
CA GLY A 278 -2.61 -18.85 11.46
C GLY A 278 -2.31 -17.35 11.40
N ILE A 279 -2.92 -16.62 10.48
CA ILE A 279 -2.73 -15.17 10.33
C ILE A 279 -3.80 -14.45 11.17
N GLY A 280 -3.40 -13.94 12.32
CA GLY A 280 -4.26 -13.17 13.20
C GLY A 280 -4.74 -11.86 12.56
N ALA A 281 -5.78 -11.25 13.16
CA ALA A 281 -6.31 -9.96 12.72
C ALA A 281 -5.91 -8.84 13.69
N PHE A 282 -5.56 -7.68 13.14
CA PHE A 282 -5.47 -6.45 13.92
C PHE A 282 -6.85 -5.94 14.28
N LEU A 283 -7.08 -5.66 15.55
CA LEU A 283 -8.34 -5.06 15.99
C LEU A 283 -8.34 -3.54 15.69
N PRO A 284 -9.43 -2.97 15.17
CA PRO A 284 -9.51 -1.55 14.82
C PRO A 284 -9.13 -0.61 15.97
N LYS A 285 -9.48 -0.94 17.22
CA LYS A 285 -9.14 -0.16 18.41
C LYS A 285 -7.64 -0.01 18.67
N ASN A 286 -6.81 -0.92 18.14
CA ASN A 286 -5.36 -0.91 18.33
C ASN A 286 -4.61 -0.19 17.18
N LEU A 287 -5.29 0.09 16.07
CA LEU A 287 -4.68 0.69 14.88
C LEU A 287 -4.01 2.05 15.15
N PRO A 288 -4.57 2.95 15.99
CA PRO A 288 -3.91 4.23 16.29
C PRO A 288 -2.48 4.07 16.83
N ASN A 289 -2.22 3.05 17.65
CA ASN A 289 -0.89 2.77 18.17
C ASN A 289 0.07 2.32 17.05
N TYR A 290 -0.42 1.49 16.12
CA TYR A 290 0.37 1.05 14.97
C TYR A 290 0.61 2.19 13.98
N PHE A 291 -0.37 3.07 13.75
CA PHE A 291 -0.19 4.24 12.90
C PHE A 291 0.93 5.14 13.42
N SER A 292 0.92 5.43 14.72
CA SER A 292 1.96 6.22 15.38
C SER A 292 3.34 5.57 15.23
N ALA A 293 3.45 4.28 15.51
CA ALA A 293 4.69 3.54 15.39
C ALA A 293 5.27 3.53 13.98
N LEU A 294 4.42 3.26 12.98
CA LEU A 294 4.84 3.12 11.58
C LEU A 294 5.24 4.43 10.92
N LEU A 295 4.80 5.59 11.40
CA LEU A 295 5.25 6.87 10.83
C LEU A 295 6.70 7.20 11.14
N VAL A 296 7.27 6.61 12.17
CA VAL A 296 8.57 7.01 12.72
C VAL A 296 9.68 6.02 12.41
N THR A 297 9.33 4.77 12.13
CA THR A 297 10.33 3.80 11.67
C THR A 297 10.87 4.27 10.31
N GLU A 298 12.19 4.47 10.24
CA GLU A 298 12.93 4.73 9.01
C GLU A 298 12.92 3.52 8.07
#